data_760e9aa3e0ab1af760f9603cf2872800
#
_entry.id   760e9aa3e0ab1af760f9603cf2872800
#
_cell.length_a   1.000
_cell.length_b   1.000
_cell.length_c   1.000
_cell.angle_alpha   90.00
_cell.angle_beta   90.00
_cell.angle_gamma   90.00
#
_symmetry.space_group_name_H-M   'P 1'
#
loop_
_entity.id
_entity.type
_entity.pdbx_description
1 polymer ?
#
loop_
_entity_poly.entity_id
_entity_poly.type
_entity_poly.pdbx_seq_one_letter_code
_entity_poly.pdbx_strand_id
1 'polypeptide(L)'
;MTLPEPAATVIKASGRTARPGVEGMSKHNDLLKELGYAAQSARTVDALMDTIVQRLHDTMTRYNWVGFYLIDKARPATLVLGPHVGSFEPHESISLDRGLCGAAATTKKTVVVNDVAKDPRYLRGSELVKSEMVVPVFSRAALFGEIDINSYFANTFTPEEQQFVEACAALVASYLEKPR
;
A
#
# COMPACT_ATOMS: atom_id res chain seq x y z
N MET A 1 24.63 -18.10 -67.77
CA MET A 1 25.58 -17.80 -66.66
C MET A 1 24.88 -16.82 -65.75
N THR A 2 24.09 -17.38 -64.80
CA THR A 2 23.24 -16.62 -63.89
C THR A 2 23.90 -16.66 -62.48
N LEU A 3 24.15 -15.46 -61.94
CA LEU A 3 24.72 -15.29 -60.61
C LEU A 3 23.65 -15.56 -59.53
N PRO A 4 23.99 -16.19 -58.41
CA PRO A 4 23.04 -16.40 -57.30
C PRO A 4 22.88 -15.14 -56.45
N GLU A 5 21.64 -14.88 -55.99
CA GLU A 5 21.28 -13.85 -55.04
C GLU A 5 21.83 -14.13 -53.65
N PRO A 6 22.15 -13.09 -52.85
CA PRO A 6 22.62 -13.27 -51.48
C PRO A 6 21.43 -13.53 -50.51
N ALA A 7 21.59 -14.56 -49.69
CA ALA A 7 20.65 -14.95 -48.66
C ALA A 7 20.49 -13.85 -47.57
N ALA A 8 19.26 -13.40 -47.34
CA ALA A 8 18.92 -12.50 -46.27
C ALA A 8 19.08 -13.17 -44.87
N THR A 9 20.04 -12.69 -44.10
CA THR A 9 20.24 -13.11 -42.70
C THR A 9 19.13 -12.52 -41.83
N VAL A 10 18.20 -13.33 -41.40
CA VAL A 10 17.19 -12.95 -40.40
C VAL A 10 17.83 -12.87 -39.02
N ILE A 11 18.05 -11.64 -38.53
CA ILE A 11 18.45 -11.41 -37.14
C ILE A 11 17.25 -11.67 -36.26
N LYS A 12 17.25 -12.81 -35.53
CA LYS A 12 16.29 -13.06 -34.46
C LYS A 12 16.55 -12.09 -33.30
N ALA A 13 15.65 -11.13 -33.13
CA ALA A 13 15.58 -10.33 -31.93
C ALA A 13 15.28 -11.26 -30.73
N SER A 14 16.24 -11.44 -29.84
CA SER A 14 16.05 -12.16 -28.58
C SER A 14 15.17 -11.30 -27.67
N GLY A 15 13.86 -11.58 -27.68
CA GLY A 15 12.96 -11.01 -26.68
C GLY A 15 13.38 -11.50 -25.29
N ARG A 16 13.93 -10.58 -24.48
CA ARG A 16 14.07 -10.82 -23.04
C ARG A 16 12.66 -10.89 -22.46
N THR A 17 12.20 -12.08 -22.15
CA THR A 17 11.02 -12.27 -21.31
C THR A 17 11.44 -11.87 -19.90
N ALA A 18 11.04 -10.67 -19.47
CA ALA A 18 11.22 -10.24 -18.09
C ALA A 18 10.51 -11.22 -17.15
N ARG A 19 11.20 -11.62 -16.07
CA ARG A 19 10.61 -12.51 -15.06
C ARG A 19 9.61 -11.69 -14.23
N PRO A 20 8.35 -12.13 -14.04
CA PRO A 20 7.30 -11.35 -13.38
C PRO A 20 7.67 -10.79 -12.00
N GLY A 21 8.50 -11.49 -11.23
CA GLY A 21 8.95 -11.03 -9.91
C GLY A 21 9.95 -9.87 -9.95
N VAL A 22 10.76 -9.75 -11.02
CA VAL A 22 11.77 -8.68 -11.15
C VAL A 22 11.11 -7.35 -11.53
N GLU A 23 10.05 -7.37 -12.36
CA GLU A 23 9.31 -6.16 -12.73
C GLU A 23 8.54 -5.57 -11.55
N GLY A 24 7.91 -6.41 -10.71
CA GLY A 24 7.23 -5.97 -9.50
C GLY A 24 8.16 -5.28 -8.50
N MET A 25 9.32 -5.86 -8.23
CA MET A 25 10.33 -5.29 -7.35
C MET A 25 10.90 -3.96 -7.89
N SER A 26 11.06 -3.82 -9.21
CA SER A 26 11.48 -2.54 -9.82
C SER A 26 10.43 -1.46 -9.58
N LYS A 27 9.16 -1.77 -9.78
CA LYS A 27 8.04 -0.84 -9.61
C LYS A 27 7.90 -0.35 -8.16
N HIS A 28 7.99 -1.26 -7.18
CA HIS A 28 7.98 -0.90 -5.76
C HIS A 28 9.16 0.00 -5.40
N ASN A 29 10.37 -0.33 -5.85
CA ASN A 29 11.56 0.45 -5.58
C ASN A 29 11.51 1.86 -6.19
N ASP A 30 10.99 1.99 -7.41
CA ASP A 30 10.89 3.28 -8.09
C ASP A 30 9.84 4.16 -7.41
N LEU A 31 8.68 3.59 -7.05
CA LEU A 31 7.66 4.31 -6.31
C LEU A 31 8.14 4.69 -4.90
N LEU A 32 8.85 3.80 -4.20
CA LEU A 32 9.38 4.11 -2.86
C LEU A 32 10.42 5.25 -2.90
N LYS A 33 11.26 5.34 -3.94
CA LYS A 33 12.15 6.48 -4.14
C LYS A 33 11.39 7.78 -4.35
N GLU A 34 10.35 7.76 -5.19
CA GLU A 34 9.48 8.92 -5.44
C GLU A 34 8.84 9.40 -4.15
N LEU A 35 8.25 8.48 -3.37
CA LEU A 35 7.64 8.79 -2.07
C LEU A 35 8.67 9.29 -1.05
N GLY A 36 9.91 8.79 -1.12
CA GLY A 36 11.02 9.28 -0.30
C GLY A 36 11.36 10.76 -0.58
N TYR A 37 11.34 11.18 -1.85
CA TYR A 37 11.49 12.60 -2.21
C TYR A 37 10.28 13.44 -1.75
N ALA A 38 9.07 12.92 -1.89
CA ALA A 38 7.87 13.56 -1.37
C ALA A 38 7.96 13.77 0.15
N ALA A 39 8.44 12.78 0.90
CA ALA A 39 8.62 12.87 2.35
C ALA A 39 9.69 13.91 2.77
N GLN A 40 10.66 14.21 1.91
CA GLN A 40 11.65 15.26 2.17
C GLN A 40 11.07 16.65 1.94
N SER A 41 10.18 16.83 0.98
CA SER A 41 9.64 18.10 0.51
C SER A 41 8.26 18.45 1.09
N ALA A 42 7.56 17.49 1.69
CA ALA A 42 6.22 17.70 2.25
C ALA A 42 6.24 18.76 3.36
N ARG A 43 5.27 19.67 3.32
CA ARG A 43 5.13 20.74 4.32
C ARG A 43 4.40 20.27 5.58
N THR A 44 3.51 19.30 5.44
CA THR A 44 2.73 18.71 6.53
C THR A 44 2.69 17.20 6.38
N VAL A 45 2.41 16.49 7.48
CA VAL A 45 2.22 15.04 7.43
C VAL A 45 0.99 14.67 6.60
N ASP A 46 -0.06 15.49 6.64
CA ASP A 46 -1.28 15.27 5.85
C ASP A 46 -0.97 15.31 4.35
N ALA A 47 -0.21 16.31 3.88
CA ALA A 47 0.21 16.38 2.48
C ALA A 47 1.08 15.18 2.05
N LEU A 48 1.91 14.64 2.96
CA LEU A 48 2.66 13.41 2.68
C LEU A 48 1.73 12.21 2.58
N MET A 49 0.78 12.07 3.51
CA MET A 49 -0.20 10.98 3.50
C MET A 49 -1.09 11.03 2.26
N ASP A 50 -1.58 12.23 1.87
CA ASP A 50 -2.32 12.43 0.61
C ASP A 50 -1.52 11.95 -0.61
N THR A 51 -0.24 12.32 -0.66
CA THR A 51 0.64 11.87 -1.75
C THR A 51 0.79 10.35 -1.75
N ILE A 52 0.99 9.73 -0.60
CA ILE A 52 1.15 8.28 -0.48
C ILE A 52 -0.11 7.56 -0.95
N VAL A 53 -1.30 7.91 -0.45
CA VAL A 53 -2.55 7.21 -0.84
C VAL A 53 -2.82 7.35 -2.32
N GLN A 54 -2.64 8.54 -2.88
CA GLN A 54 -2.85 8.79 -4.31
C GLN A 54 -1.88 7.96 -5.16
N ARG A 55 -0.58 7.98 -4.82
CA ARG A 55 0.44 7.27 -5.60
C ARG A 55 0.34 5.75 -5.49
N LEU A 56 -0.01 5.22 -4.32
CA LEU A 56 -0.29 3.80 -4.15
C LEU A 56 -1.49 3.37 -5.00
N HIS A 57 -2.59 4.10 -4.92
CA HIS A 57 -3.80 3.80 -5.69
C HIS A 57 -3.57 3.88 -7.20
N ASP A 58 -2.93 4.94 -7.70
CA ASP A 58 -2.71 5.16 -9.13
C ASP A 58 -1.72 4.17 -9.74
N THR A 59 -0.76 3.71 -8.94
CA THR A 59 0.34 2.88 -9.42
C THR A 59 0.06 1.40 -9.27
N MET A 60 -0.60 0.99 -8.17
CA MET A 60 -0.82 -0.40 -7.83
C MET A 60 -2.21 -0.86 -8.29
N THR A 61 -2.30 -1.52 -9.43
CA THR A 61 -3.57 -1.86 -10.12
C THR A 61 -4.56 -2.70 -9.33
N ARG A 62 -4.12 -3.31 -8.21
CA ARG A 62 -4.97 -4.10 -7.33
C ARG A 62 -5.29 -3.43 -6.01
N TYR A 63 -4.84 -2.18 -5.79
CA TYR A 63 -5.17 -1.39 -4.60
C TYR A 63 -6.40 -0.55 -4.92
N ASN A 64 -7.59 -1.15 -4.75
CA ASN A 64 -8.86 -0.56 -5.13
C ASN A 64 -9.34 0.52 -4.16
N TRP A 65 -8.85 0.48 -2.94
CA TRP A 65 -8.99 1.51 -1.94
C TRP A 65 -7.73 1.58 -1.09
N VAL A 66 -7.25 2.78 -0.82
CA VAL A 66 -6.07 3.06 0.02
C VAL A 66 -6.41 4.23 0.91
N GLY A 67 -6.17 4.10 2.21
CA GLY A 67 -6.41 5.19 3.13
C GLY A 67 -5.56 5.12 4.39
N PHE A 68 -5.54 6.22 5.11
CA PHE A 68 -5.03 6.28 6.47
C PHE A 68 -6.20 6.32 7.44
N TYR A 69 -6.09 5.54 8.51
CA TYR A 69 -6.85 5.72 9.72
C TYR A 69 -5.92 6.25 10.81
N LEU A 70 -6.31 7.33 11.48
CA LEU A 70 -5.48 8.04 12.45
C LEU A 70 -6.06 7.93 13.84
N ILE A 71 -5.20 7.87 14.87
CA ILE A 71 -5.67 7.91 16.26
C ILE A 71 -6.39 9.25 16.51
N ASP A 72 -7.64 9.17 16.95
CA ASP A 72 -8.40 10.33 17.39
C ASP A 72 -7.83 10.87 18.71
N LYS A 73 -7.28 12.08 18.70
CA LYS A 73 -6.69 12.71 19.90
C LYS A 73 -7.69 12.92 21.04
N ALA A 74 -8.96 13.11 20.71
CA ALA A 74 -10.04 13.27 21.69
C ALA A 74 -10.56 11.93 22.20
N ARG A 75 -10.43 10.87 21.41
CA ARG A 75 -10.87 9.50 21.71
C ARG A 75 -9.77 8.50 21.37
N PRO A 76 -8.72 8.35 22.20
CA PRO A 76 -7.53 7.54 21.87
C PRO A 76 -7.77 6.05 21.61
N ALA A 77 -8.97 5.54 21.91
CA ALA A 77 -9.41 4.18 21.57
C ALA A 77 -10.14 4.11 20.21
N THR A 78 -10.07 5.16 19.40
CA THR A 78 -10.77 5.28 18.11
C THR A 78 -9.80 5.70 17.02
N LEU A 79 -9.88 5.04 15.89
CA LEU A 79 -9.29 5.46 14.63
C LEU A 79 -10.32 6.29 13.86
N VAL A 80 -9.90 7.39 13.28
CA VAL A 80 -10.71 8.23 12.39
C VAL A 80 -10.13 8.24 11.01
N LEU A 81 -11.00 8.31 10.01
CA LEU A 81 -10.61 8.35 8.60
C LEU A 81 -9.78 9.60 8.32
N GLY A 82 -8.62 9.40 7.73
CA GLY A 82 -7.71 10.42 7.23
C GLY A 82 -7.72 10.52 5.71
N PRO A 83 -6.60 10.93 5.09
CA PRO A 83 -6.45 10.92 3.65
C PRO A 83 -6.70 9.54 3.06
N HIS A 84 -7.53 9.48 1.99
CA HIS A 84 -7.88 8.23 1.34
C HIS A 84 -8.30 8.44 -0.12
N VAL A 85 -8.25 7.36 -0.89
CA VAL A 85 -8.70 7.30 -2.28
C VAL A 85 -9.23 5.90 -2.59
N GLY A 86 -10.29 5.82 -3.38
CA GLY A 86 -10.87 4.54 -3.80
C GLY A 86 -12.35 4.65 -4.14
N SER A 87 -12.96 3.51 -4.44
CA SER A 87 -14.25 3.42 -5.10
C SER A 87 -15.41 3.03 -4.20
N PHE A 88 -15.25 3.03 -2.88
CA PHE A 88 -16.35 2.77 -1.94
C PHE A 88 -16.29 3.72 -0.72
N GLU A 89 -17.43 3.87 -0.06
CA GLU A 89 -17.56 4.64 1.17
C GLU A 89 -16.96 3.87 2.36
N PRO A 90 -15.85 4.34 2.96
CA PRO A 90 -15.22 3.70 4.09
C PRO A 90 -15.95 4.01 5.40
N HIS A 91 -15.62 3.30 6.47
CA HIS A 91 -16.04 3.69 7.81
C HIS A 91 -15.39 5.01 8.23
N GLU A 92 -16.17 5.99 8.69
CA GLU A 92 -15.65 7.27 9.18
C GLU A 92 -14.78 7.10 10.44
N SER A 93 -15.09 6.10 11.27
CA SER A 93 -14.32 5.78 12.46
C SER A 93 -14.41 4.30 12.81
N ILE A 94 -13.34 3.77 13.42
CA ILE A 94 -13.20 2.36 13.82
C ILE A 94 -12.67 2.32 15.26
N SER A 95 -13.32 1.55 16.14
CA SER A 95 -12.78 1.30 17.49
C SER A 95 -11.55 0.39 17.43
N LEU A 96 -10.55 0.63 18.28
CA LEU A 96 -9.30 -0.16 18.31
C LEU A 96 -9.50 -1.63 18.77
N ASP A 97 -10.69 -2.02 19.21
CA ASP A 97 -11.05 -3.40 19.53
C ASP A 97 -11.76 -4.11 18.37
N ARG A 98 -11.92 -3.49 17.20
CA ARG A 98 -12.70 -4.01 16.09
C ARG A 98 -11.93 -4.03 14.79
N GLY A 99 -12.29 -5.02 13.96
CA GLY A 99 -11.80 -5.11 12.60
C GLY A 99 -10.34 -5.56 12.49
N LEU A 100 -9.81 -5.51 11.27
CA LEU A 100 -8.41 -5.78 11.00
C LEU A 100 -7.52 -4.61 11.46
N CYS A 101 -8.03 -3.38 11.39
CA CYS A 101 -7.39 -2.20 11.97
C CYS A 101 -7.18 -2.36 13.48
N GLY A 102 -8.21 -2.76 14.23
CA GLY A 102 -8.07 -3.04 15.66
C GLY A 102 -7.07 -4.17 15.96
N ALA A 103 -7.03 -5.19 15.10
CA ALA A 103 -6.05 -6.28 15.21
C ALA A 103 -4.62 -5.78 14.97
N ALA A 104 -4.39 -4.91 13.97
CA ALA A 104 -3.08 -4.33 13.69
C ALA A 104 -2.61 -3.41 14.83
N ALA A 105 -3.50 -2.55 15.33
CA ALA A 105 -3.24 -1.67 16.47
C ALA A 105 -2.83 -2.46 17.73
N THR A 106 -3.60 -3.51 18.06
CA THR A 106 -3.39 -4.31 19.28
C THR A 106 -2.13 -5.16 19.21
N THR A 107 -1.89 -5.82 18.06
CA THR A 107 -0.71 -6.67 17.89
C THR A 107 0.56 -5.89 17.58
N LYS A 108 0.42 -4.62 17.20
CA LYS A 108 1.51 -3.75 16.71
C LYS A 108 2.23 -4.33 15.49
N LYS A 109 1.52 -5.09 14.68
CA LYS A 109 2.06 -5.77 13.50
C LYS A 109 1.14 -5.57 12.32
N THR A 110 1.71 -5.62 11.13
CA THR A 110 0.95 -5.70 9.88
C THR A 110 0.00 -6.90 9.90
N VAL A 111 -1.25 -6.65 9.54
CA VAL A 111 -2.27 -7.68 9.35
C VAL A 111 -2.54 -7.82 7.86
N VAL A 112 -2.35 -9.03 7.32
CA VAL A 112 -2.64 -9.37 5.93
C VAL A 112 -3.72 -10.45 5.90
N VAL A 113 -4.84 -10.15 5.23
CA VAL A 113 -5.93 -11.10 5.03
C VAL A 113 -6.19 -11.22 3.53
N ASN A 114 -5.72 -12.32 2.94
CA ASN A 114 -5.80 -12.57 1.51
C ASN A 114 -7.15 -13.18 1.03
N ASP A 115 -8.05 -13.47 1.98
CA ASP A 115 -9.45 -13.86 1.75
C ASP A 115 -10.30 -13.40 2.94
N VAL A 116 -10.86 -12.18 2.83
CA VAL A 116 -11.63 -11.57 3.91
C VAL A 116 -12.90 -12.35 4.28
N ALA A 117 -13.43 -13.18 3.36
CA ALA A 117 -14.61 -14.00 3.64
C ALA A 117 -14.33 -15.10 4.69
N LYS A 118 -13.07 -15.42 4.93
CA LYS A 118 -12.62 -16.44 5.89
C LYS A 118 -12.15 -15.87 7.22
N ASP A 119 -11.99 -14.54 7.34
CA ASP A 119 -11.52 -13.92 8.58
C ASP A 119 -12.71 -13.30 9.36
N PRO A 120 -13.06 -13.85 10.53
CA PRO A 120 -14.19 -13.36 11.31
C PRO A 120 -13.99 -11.94 11.87
N ARG A 121 -12.76 -11.42 11.84
CA ARG A 121 -12.44 -10.06 12.29
C ARG A 121 -12.77 -9.02 11.22
N TYR A 122 -12.93 -9.43 9.96
CA TYR A 122 -13.14 -8.49 8.85
C TYR A 122 -14.38 -7.62 9.12
N LEU A 123 -14.18 -6.30 9.13
CA LEU A 123 -15.25 -5.32 9.23
C LEU A 123 -15.63 -4.87 7.82
N ARG A 124 -16.77 -5.36 7.33
CA ARG A 124 -17.18 -5.16 5.94
C ARG A 124 -17.40 -3.67 5.62
N GLY A 125 -16.57 -3.12 4.73
CA GLY A 125 -16.77 -1.80 4.13
C GLY A 125 -17.48 -1.91 2.77
N SER A 126 -17.15 -2.95 1.98
CA SER A 126 -17.74 -3.20 0.66
C SER A 126 -17.83 -4.69 0.38
N GLU A 127 -18.87 -5.12 -0.36
CA GLU A 127 -19.02 -6.50 -0.82
C GLU A 127 -18.00 -6.91 -1.89
N LEU A 128 -17.38 -5.92 -2.54
CA LEU A 128 -16.38 -6.16 -3.57
C LEU A 128 -15.01 -6.54 -3.02
N VAL A 129 -14.71 -6.16 -1.77
CA VAL A 129 -13.41 -6.45 -1.14
C VAL A 129 -13.23 -7.95 -0.95
N LYS A 130 -12.07 -8.44 -1.37
CA LYS A 130 -11.65 -9.85 -1.26
C LYS A 130 -10.40 -10.03 -0.43
N SER A 131 -9.53 -9.04 -0.36
CA SER A 131 -8.36 -9.04 0.52
C SER A 131 -8.09 -7.66 1.08
N GLU A 132 -7.48 -7.62 2.26
CA GLU A 132 -7.17 -6.39 2.99
C GLU A 132 -5.80 -6.51 3.67
N MET A 133 -5.05 -5.42 3.67
CA MET A 133 -3.80 -5.29 4.41
C MET A 133 -3.82 -4.01 5.23
N VAL A 134 -3.53 -4.14 6.52
CA VAL A 134 -3.43 -3.01 7.46
C VAL A 134 -2.02 -2.95 8.00
N VAL A 135 -1.35 -1.81 7.81
CA VAL A 135 0.03 -1.57 8.25
C VAL A 135 0.06 -0.45 9.29
N PRO A 136 0.40 -0.72 10.55
CA PRO A 136 0.42 0.30 11.58
C PRO A 136 1.60 1.27 11.40
N VAL A 137 1.37 2.55 11.68
CA VAL A 137 2.36 3.63 11.68
C VAL A 137 2.65 4.04 13.12
N PHE A 138 3.88 3.81 13.58
CA PHE A 138 4.32 4.23 14.91
C PHE A 138 5.25 5.44 14.84
N SER A 139 5.09 6.35 15.79
CA SER A 139 6.05 7.44 16.05
C SER A 139 6.41 7.43 17.52
N ARG A 140 7.72 7.35 17.83
CA ARG A 140 8.22 7.26 19.22
C ARG A 140 7.49 6.20 20.05
N ALA A 141 7.31 5.01 19.50
CA ALA A 141 6.61 3.88 20.12
C ALA A 141 5.10 4.05 20.34
N ALA A 142 4.49 5.19 20.02
CA ALA A 142 3.05 5.41 20.05
C ALA A 142 2.43 5.13 18.67
N LEU A 143 1.27 4.51 18.64
CA LEU A 143 0.51 4.36 17.40
C LEU A 143 0.01 5.75 16.95
N PHE A 144 0.42 6.16 15.77
CA PHE A 144 -0.06 7.37 15.12
C PHE A 144 -1.31 7.11 14.29
N GLY A 145 -1.34 5.98 13.60
CA GLY A 145 -2.42 5.55 12.72
C GLY A 145 -2.02 4.30 11.95
N GLU A 146 -2.69 4.05 10.86
CA GLU A 146 -2.52 2.86 10.02
C GLU A 146 -2.71 3.20 8.55
N ILE A 147 -1.99 2.50 7.66
CA ILE A 147 -2.32 2.43 6.24
C ILE A 147 -3.22 1.22 6.06
N ASP A 148 -4.40 1.43 5.53
CA ASP A 148 -5.36 0.38 5.18
C ASP A 148 -5.48 0.30 3.66
N ILE A 149 -5.35 -0.91 3.10
CA ILE A 149 -5.44 -1.18 1.67
C ILE A 149 -6.40 -2.31 1.43
N ASN A 150 -7.40 -2.03 0.61
CA ASN A 150 -8.44 -2.98 0.22
C ASN A 150 -8.35 -3.34 -1.26
N SER A 151 -8.46 -4.63 -1.57
CA SER A 151 -8.43 -5.16 -2.93
C SER A 151 -9.68 -5.94 -3.27
N TYR A 152 -10.18 -5.78 -4.51
CA TYR A 152 -11.26 -6.59 -5.09
C TYR A 152 -10.79 -7.95 -5.59
N PHE A 153 -9.52 -8.26 -5.41
CA PHE A 153 -8.91 -9.52 -5.78
C PHE A 153 -8.45 -10.26 -4.53
N ALA A 154 -8.71 -11.57 -4.45
CA ALA A 154 -8.12 -12.40 -3.42
C ALA A 154 -6.61 -12.61 -3.69
N ASN A 155 -5.85 -12.91 -2.64
CA ASN A 155 -4.41 -13.18 -2.72
C ASN A 155 -3.61 -12.03 -3.38
N THR A 156 -4.00 -10.78 -3.07
CA THR A 156 -3.30 -9.60 -3.59
C THR A 156 -1.98 -9.36 -2.87
N PHE A 157 -1.95 -9.56 -1.56
CA PHE A 157 -0.85 -9.12 -0.71
C PHE A 157 0.16 -10.26 -0.49
N THR A 158 1.27 -10.20 -1.24
CA THR A 158 2.44 -11.07 -1.07
C THR A 158 3.36 -10.51 0.02
N PRO A 159 4.38 -11.27 0.47
CA PRO A 159 5.40 -10.73 1.38
C PRO A 159 6.12 -9.50 0.84
N GLU A 160 6.33 -9.40 -0.48
CA GLU A 160 6.94 -8.25 -1.13
C GLU A 160 6.02 -7.02 -1.09
N GLU A 161 4.71 -7.20 -1.32
CA GLU A 161 3.70 -6.15 -1.16
C GLU A 161 3.67 -5.63 0.28
N GLN A 162 3.69 -6.54 1.26
CA GLN A 162 3.72 -6.18 2.67
C GLN A 162 4.97 -5.35 3.00
N GLN A 163 6.16 -5.80 2.63
CA GLN A 163 7.41 -5.08 2.88
C GLN A 163 7.41 -3.68 2.23
N PHE A 164 6.87 -3.59 1.02
CA PHE A 164 6.76 -2.32 0.31
C PHE A 164 5.86 -1.32 1.07
N VAL A 165 4.67 -1.74 1.53
CA VAL A 165 3.76 -0.84 2.25
C VAL A 165 4.29 -0.53 3.65
N GLU A 166 4.96 -1.47 4.32
CA GLU A 166 5.68 -1.21 5.57
C GLU A 166 6.77 -0.13 5.39
N ALA A 167 7.47 -0.14 4.26
CA ALA A 167 8.42 0.92 3.94
C ALA A 167 7.73 2.27 3.69
N CYS A 168 6.53 2.30 3.09
CA CYS A 168 5.72 3.52 2.96
C CYS A 168 5.29 4.06 4.35
N ALA A 169 4.86 3.18 5.26
CA ALA A 169 4.53 3.54 6.65
C ALA A 169 5.76 4.12 7.39
N ALA A 170 6.94 3.56 7.16
CA ALA A 170 8.19 4.06 7.73
C ALA A 170 8.56 5.48 7.24
N LEU A 171 8.19 5.88 6.02
CA LEU A 171 8.37 7.26 5.55
C LEU A 171 7.55 8.24 6.38
N VAL A 172 6.29 7.90 6.71
CA VAL A 172 5.43 8.73 7.57
C VAL A 172 6.00 8.79 8.99
N ALA A 173 6.38 7.64 9.55
CA ALA A 173 7.00 7.57 10.87
C ALA A 173 8.24 8.47 10.95
N SER A 174 9.16 8.35 9.99
CA SER A 174 10.36 9.17 9.89
C SER A 174 10.06 10.67 9.74
N TYR A 175 9.00 11.01 9.00
CA TYR A 175 8.56 12.41 8.87
C TYR A 175 8.10 12.99 10.22
N LEU A 176 7.33 12.22 11.00
CA LEU A 176 6.82 12.62 12.31
C LEU A 176 7.93 12.82 13.35
N GLU A 177 9.06 12.15 13.19
CA GLU A 177 10.20 12.17 14.10
C GLU A 177 11.25 13.24 13.76
N LYS A 178 11.11 13.93 12.61
CA LYS A 178 12.01 15.03 12.26
C LYS A 178 11.99 16.14 13.33
N PRO A 179 13.14 16.66 13.74
CA PRO A 179 13.20 17.88 14.56
C PRO A 179 12.49 19.03 13.80
N ARG A 180 11.60 19.71 14.49
CA ARG A 180 10.95 20.93 13.99
C ARG A 180 11.75 22.15 14.36
#